data_18da7224f8c6b18a55dfa861f5a8ac2a
#
_entry.id   18da7224f8c6b18a55dfa861f5a8ac2a
#
_cell.length_a   1.000
_cell.length_b   1.000
_cell.length_c   1.000
_cell.angle_alpha   90.00
_cell.angle_beta   90.00
_cell.angle_gamma   90.00
#
_symmetry.space_group_name_H-M   'P 1'
#
loop_
_entity.id
_entity.type
_entity.pdbx_description
1 polymer ?
#
loop_
_entity_poly.entity_id
_entity_poly.type
_entity_poly.pdbx_seq_one_letter_code
_entity_poly.pdbx_strand_id
1 'polypeptide(L)'
;MARWRRLLPLVATGVAATLMLVACGGGGDEDEEAGGRTSLDMWVFAELHATYYEQMAKLWNEENPDRPIDLKVTVYPYEDMHNKLLLAANSGSGLPDVVDIEVNQFSNFVAEDGRTPLADLTEAAEPYQDDIVQARLDLYTRDGVVLGFPTHVGAFVAFYNTRLMEKAGIDYTTIKTWQDFQEAGAAYNKATGRAFGVASTGVDMVEPLIIAQLGGNMFAEDGSVAVNSPEVVEALELEQTMQEAGAISTIPGGSPDTEEAYGAINNGDYAAIVYPAWYTSRFVDYMPDLSGDIAIAPAPVVEGSEVATIGGGGTGTAVPEASPNKDIAMEWLAFAKLSPEANVAVWEVLGFDPVNMSVWEDKEVTHNPKNRFNKYFQTNLFDVLNQYQGDIGHFESFTNPNLPEVDDQMTTVTYTEIFENGVPAKAALDQAQSDLENQLGQ
;
A
#
# COMPACT_ATOMS: atom_id res chain seq x y z
N MET A 1 58.91 -9.98 -34.13
CA MET A 1 60.32 -10.31 -33.75
C MET A 1 60.35 -10.73 -32.29
N ALA A 2 60.90 -11.96 -32.08
CA ALA A 2 61.46 -12.57 -30.87
C ALA A 2 60.55 -12.61 -29.60
N ARG A 3 59.93 -13.71 -29.28
CA ARG A 3 60.37 -14.98 -28.70
C ARG A 3 61.39 -14.82 -27.55
N TRP A 4 61.01 -15.22 -26.31
CA TRP A 4 61.80 -16.16 -25.51
C TRP A 4 60.98 -16.89 -24.44
N ARG A 5 61.05 -18.22 -24.51
CA ARG A 5 60.63 -19.26 -23.51
C ARG A 5 61.76 -19.45 -22.48
N ARG A 6 61.43 -19.93 -21.30
CA ARG A 6 62.12 -20.99 -20.51
C ARG A 6 61.43 -21.13 -19.15
N LEU A 7 60.81 -22.22 -18.83
CA LEU A 7 61.24 -23.55 -18.36
C LEU A 7 61.31 -23.63 -16.80
N LEU A 8 60.52 -24.59 -16.29
CA LEU A 8 60.41 -25.16 -14.97
C LEU A 8 61.76 -25.67 -14.36
N PRO A 9 61.80 -25.98 -13.01
CA PRO A 9 61.67 -27.40 -12.68
C PRO A 9 60.77 -27.71 -11.44
N LEU A 10 60.23 -28.94 -11.52
CA LEU A 10 59.67 -29.73 -10.44
C LEU A 10 60.72 -30.04 -9.38
N VAL A 11 60.32 -30.06 -8.12
CA VAL A 11 60.90 -30.97 -7.12
C VAL A 11 59.73 -31.63 -6.33
N ALA A 12 59.67 -32.93 -6.43
CA ALA A 12 58.82 -33.82 -5.68
C ALA A 12 59.63 -34.47 -4.54
N THR A 13 59.06 -34.53 -3.34
CA THR A 13 59.36 -35.45 -2.23
C THR A 13 58.16 -35.33 -1.29
N GLY A 14 57.33 -36.25 -0.93
CA GLY A 14 57.44 -37.64 -0.66
C GLY A 14 57.18 -37.93 0.85
N VAL A 15 56.06 -38.70 1.11
CA VAL A 15 55.83 -39.57 2.29
C VAL A 15 55.41 -38.86 3.61
N ALA A 16 54.24 -39.11 4.18
CA ALA A 16 53.77 -40.30 4.84
C ALA A 16 52.29 -40.22 5.23
N ALA A 17 51.58 -41.28 4.97
CA ALA A 17 50.23 -41.54 5.43
C ALA A 17 50.21 -41.81 6.95
N THR A 18 49.27 -41.18 7.66
CA THR A 18 48.78 -41.71 8.93
C THR A 18 47.23 -41.64 8.90
N LEU A 19 46.66 -42.81 8.69
CA LEU A 19 45.22 -43.07 8.89
C LEU A 19 44.95 -43.01 10.40
N MET A 20 44.07 -42.10 10.82
CA MET A 20 43.28 -42.29 12.02
C MET A 20 41.79 -42.21 11.63
N LEU A 21 41.16 -43.35 11.71
CA LEU A 21 39.71 -43.47 11.77
C LEU A 21 39.25 -42.90 13.10
N VAL A 22 38.41 -41.87 13.05
CA VAL A 22 37.50 -41.52 14.14
C VAL A 22 36.08 -41.54 13.57
N ALA A 23 35.25 -42.22 14.33
CA ALA A 23 33.90 -42.66 14.02
C ALA A 23 32.91 -41.54 13.83
N CYS A 24 31.85 -41.86 13.06
CA CYS A 24 30.58 -41.18 12.89
C CYS A 24 30.04 -40.52 14.15
N GLY A 25 29.75 -39.22 14.05
CA GLY A 25 28.76 -38.54 14.81
C GLY A 25 28.03 -37.64 13.83
N GLY A 26 26.76 -37.90 13.56
CA GLY A 26 25.91 -37.02 12.81
C GLY A 26 25.75 -35.70 13.57
N GLY A 27 26.13 -34.61 12.93
CA GLY A 27 25.84 -33.26 13.35
C GLY A 27 25.09 -32.61 12.22
N GLY A 28 23.81 -32.37 12.41
CA GLY A 28 23.12 -31.38 11.63
C GLY A 28 23.85 -30.04 11.82
N ASP A 29 23.91 -29.26 10.78
CA ASP A 29 24.29 -27.88 10.87
C ASP A 29 23.23 -27.17 11.76
N GLU A 30 23.49 -27.16 13.06
CA GLU A 30 22.87 -26.21 13.95
C GLU A 30 23.60 -24.88 13.65
N ASP A 31 22.91 -23.98 12.97
CA ASP A 31 23.28 -22.56 12.98
C ASP A 31 23.35 -22.16 14.45
N GLU A 32 24.56 -21.93 14.97
CA GLU A 32 24.77 -21.44 16.32
C GLU A 32 24.06 -20.09 16.42
N GLU A 33 22.96 -20.07 17.20
CA GLU A 33 22.28 -18.86 17.65
C GLU A 33 23.31 -17.83 18.14
N ALA A 34 23.52 -16.78 17.36
CA ALA A 34 24.37 -15.66 17.78
C ALA A 34 23.70 -14.97 18.98
N GLY A 35 24.03 -15.43 20.19
CA GLY A 35 23.60 -14.79 21.43
C GLY A 35 22.17 -15.05 21.88
N GLY A 36 21.54 -16.18 21.50
CA GLY A 36 20.18 -16.56 21.95
C GLY A 36 19.06 -15.78 21.28
N ARG A 37 19.31 -15.18 20.11
CA ARG A 37 18.32 -14.46 19.29
C ARG A 37 17.94 -15.29 18.08
N THR A 38 16.64 -15.36 17.77
CA THR A 38 16.17 -15.96 16.52
C THR A 38 16.37 -14.99 15.36
N SER A 39 17.09 -15.41 14.33
CA SER A 39 17.26 -14.60 13.10
C SER A 39 16.00 -14.70 12.23
N LEU A 40 15.43 -13.55 11.84
CA LEU A 40 14.30 -13.46 10.92
C LEU A 40 14.71 -12.65 9.68
N ASP A 41 14.54 -13.23 8.50
CA ASP A 41 14.71 -12.55 7.23
C ASP A 41 13.37 -11.95 6.79
N MET A 42 13.36 -10.65 6.43
CA MET A 42 12.16 -9.95 5.98
C MET A 42 12.39 -9.25 4.64
N TRP A 43 11.42 -9.33 3.74
CA TRP A 43 11.43 -8.59 2.48
C TRP A 43 10.37 -7.48 2.48
N VAL A 44 10.79 -6.29 2.04
CA VAL A 44 9.94 -5.12 1.88
C VAL A 44 10.26 -4.41 0.56
N PHE A 45 9.34 -3.56 0.08
CA PHE A 45 9.53 -2.82 -1.18
C PHE A 45 9.74 -1.31 -1.00
N ALA A 46 9.91 -0.84 0.25
CA ALA A 46 10.17 0.57 0.53
C ALA A 46 11.10 0.73 1.75
N GLU A 47 12.07 1.64 1.66
CA GLU A 47 13.00 1.98 2.76
C GLU A 47 12.26 2.46 4.02
N LEU A 48 11.14 3.15 3.83
CA LEU A 48 10.30 3.61 4.92
C LEU A 48 9.76 2.44 5.76
N HIS A 49 9.38 1.34 5.11
CA HIS A 49 8.93 0.11 5.79
C HIS A 49 10.08 -0.55 6.55
N ALA A 50 11.28 -0.62 5.97
CA ALA A 50 12.45 -1.18 6.65
C ALA A 50 12.73 -0.44 7.96
N THR A 51 12.76 0.90 7.93
CA THR A 51 12.95 1.74 9.11
C THR A 51 11.91 1.44 10.20
N TYR A 52 10.65 1.26 9.81
CA TYR A 52 9.57 0.91 10.73
C TYR A 52 9.79 -0.47 11.39
N TYR A 53 10.05 -1.50 10.60
CA TYR A 53 10.21 -2.86 11.14
C TYR A 53 11.46 -3.03 12.01
N GLU A 54 12.55 -2.36 11.68
CA GLU A 54 13.75 -2.31 12.53
C GLU A 54 13.43 -1.69 13.90
N GLN A 55 12.60 -0.66 13.94
CA GLN A 55 12.15 -0.06 15.19
C GLN A 55 11.24 -1.03 15.97
N MET A 56 10.34 -1.73 15.29
CA MET A 56 9.46 -2.73 15.93
C MET A 56 10.23 -3.92 16.47
N ALA A 57 11.26 -4.40 15.77
CA ALA A 57 12.13 -5.46 16.27
C ALA A 57 12.88 -5.04 17.55
N LYS A 58 13.30 -3.78 17.60
CA LYS A 58 13.95 -3.24 18.81
C LYS A 58 12.96 -3.18 19.97
N LEU A 59 11.74 -2.67 19.74
CA LEU A 59 10.69 -2.58 20.76
C LEU A 59 10.31 -3.98 21.27
N TRP A 60 10.11 -4.93 20.35
CA TRP A 60 9.87 -6.33 20.70
C TRP A 60 10.93 -6.90 21.62
N ASN A 61 12.22 -6.66 21.32
CA ASN A 61 13.33 -7.16 22.13
C ASN A 61 13.42 -6.52 23.53
N GLU A 62 12.95 -5.29 23.67
CA GLU A 62 12.84 -4.61 24.97
C GLU A 62 11.72 -5.21 25.82
N GLU A 63 10.59 -5.56 25.21
CA GLU A 63 9.42 -6.10 25.89
C GLU A 63 9.48 -7.63 26.07
N ASN A 64 10.22 -8.34 25.20
CA ASN A 64 10.34 -9.80 25.19
C ASN A 64 11.79 -10.26 25.33
N PRO A 65 12.50 -9.94 26.44
CA PRO A 65 13.92 -10.21 26.61
C PRO A 65 14.28 -11.71 26.61
N ASP A 66 13.29 -12.58 26.88
CA ASP A 66 13.47 -14.03 26.88
C ASP A 66 13.32 -14.64 25.47
N ARG A 67 12.81 -13.88 24.50
CA ARG A 67 12.54 -14.30 23.12
C ARG A 67 12.96 -13.24 22.12
N PRO A 68 14.21 -12.78 22.17
CA PRO A 68 14.68 -11.71 21.30
C PRO A 68 14.85 -12.21 19.86
N ILE A 69 14.67 -11.30 18.91
CA ILE A 69 14.88 -11.57 17.47
C ILE A 69 16.05 -10.73 16.94
N ASP A 70 16.64 -11.19 15.84
CA ASP A 70 17.59 -10.46 15.00
C ASP A 70 16.98 -10.32 13.61
N LEU A 71 16.29 -9.20 13.37
CA LEU A 71 15.58 -8.94 12.13
C LEU A 71 16.52 -8.43 11.04
N LYS A 72 16.53 -9.09 9.90
CA LYS A 72 17.27 -8.68 8.71
C LYS A 72 16.29 -8.26 7.63
N VAL A 73 16.14 -6.97 7.42
CA VAL A 73 15.24 -6.43 6.39
C VAL A 73 16.00 -6.25 5.08
N THR A 74 15.47 -6.77 3.98
CA THR A 74 15.96 -6.53 2.63
C THR A 74 14.93 -5.73 1.86
N VAL A 75 15.35 -4.57 1.34
CA VAL A 75 14.53 -3.72 0.50
C VAL A 75 14.79 -4.06 -0.96
N TYR A 76 13.73 -4.32 -1.71
CA TYR A 76 13.76 -4.52 -3.16
C TYR A 76 12.91 -3.44 -3.85
N PRO A 77 13.15 -3.12 -5.11
CA PRO A 77 12.16 -2.40 -5.93
C PRO A 77 10.82 -3.14 -5.95
N TYR A 78 9.72 -2.40 -6.02
CA TYR A 78 8.36 -2.94 -5.92
C TYR A 78 8.11 -4.17 -6.81
N GLU A 79 8.31 -4.03 -8.12
CA GLU A 79 8.11 -5.10 -9.09
C GLU A 79 9.06 -6.29 -8.87
N ASP A 80 10.35 -6.00 -8.61
CA ASP A 80 11.36 -7.05 -8.38
C ASP A 80 11.03 -7.90 -7.15
N MET A 81 10.52 -7.26 -6.08
CA MET A 81 10.16 -7.94 -4.84
C MET A 81 8.99 -8.90 -5.05
N HIS A 82 7.89 -8.43 -5.65
CA HIS A 82 6.68 -9.25 -5.86
C HIS A 82 6.93 -10.38 -6.86
N ASN A 83 7.64 -10.12 -7.97
CA ASN A 83 8.04 -11.14 -8.92
C ASN A 83 8.95 -12.21 -8.28
N LYS A 84 9.94 -11.79 -7.48
CA LYS A 84 10.82 -12.71 -6.76
C LYS A 84 10.05 -13.55 -5.76
N LEU A 85 9.11 -12.95 -5.01
CA LEU A 85 8.28 -13.64 -4.05
C LEU A 85 7.41 -14.70 -4.73
N LEU A 86 6.76 -14.34 -5.85
CA LEU A 86 5.92 -15.27 -6.62
C LEU A 86 6.73 -16.48 -7.13
N LEU A 87 7.95 -16.25 -7.64
CA LEU A 87 8.84 -17.31 -8.07
C LEU A 87 9.26 -18.21 -6.89
N ALA A 88 9.59 -17.63 -5.73
CA ALA A 88 9.97 -18.37 -4.54
C ALA A 88 8.79 -19.19 -3.99
N ALA A 89 7.58 -18.63 -3.96
CA ALA A 89 6.36 -19.31 -3.56
C ALA A 89 6.07 -20.53 -4.46
N ASN A 90 6.14 -20.34 -5.79
CA ASN A 90 5.92 -21.41 -6.76
C ASN A 90 6.99 -22.54 -6.69
N SER A 91 8.24 -22.20 -6.36
CA SER A 91 9.32 -23.18 -6.23
C SER A 91 9.37 -23.86 -4.85
N GLY A 92 8.68 -23.29 -3.84
CA GLY A 92 8.70 -23.73 -2.45
C GLY A 92 10.06 -23.55 -1.78
N SER A 93 10.90 -22.59 -2.27
CA SER A 93 12.25 -22.37 -1.74
C SER A 93 12.70 -20.92 -1.87
N GLY A 94 13.53 -20.47 -0.93
CA GLY A 94 14.10 -19.12 -0.94
C GLY A 94 13.11 -18.04 -0.50
N LEU A 95 12.03 -18.41 0.20
CA LEU A 95 11.11 -17.50 0.86
C LEU A 95 11.77 -16.87 2.09
N PRO A 96 11.44 -15.62 2.44
CA PRO A 96 11.84 -15.01 3.72
C PRO A 96 11.00 -15.58 4.87
N ASP A 97 11.27 -15.16 6.11
CA ASP A 97 10.41 -15.46 7.26
C ASP A 97 9.17 -14.56 7.32
N VAL A 98 9.31 -13.31 6.86
CA VAL A 98 8.22 -12.32 6.82
C VAL A 98 8.32 -11.52 5.52
N VAL A 99 7.17 -11.12 4.98
CA VAL A 99 7.13 -10.33 3.73
C VAL A 99 5.98 -9.35 3.69
N ASP A 100 6.26 -8.14 3.20
CA ASP A 100 5.22 -7.17 2.83
C ASP A 100 4.69 -7.49 1.43
N ILE A 101 3.37 -7.63 1.29
CA ILE A 101 2.71 -7.83 0.00
C ILE A 101 1.73 -6.67 -0.20
N GLU A 102 1.88 -5.92 -1.26
CA GLU A 102 0.96 -4.82 -1.57
C GLU A 102 -0.43 -5.37 -1.91
N VAL A 103 -1.49 -4.63 -1.61
CA VAL A 103 -2.88 -5.09 -1.65
C VAL A 103 -3.29 -5.62 -3.02
N ASN A 104 -2.91 -4.95 -4.12
CA ASN A 104 -3.25 -5.37 -5.49
C ASN A 104 -2.47 -6.63 -5.93
N GLN A 105 -1.38 -6.97 -5.22
CA GLN A 105 -0.57 -8.17 -5.47
C GLN A 105 -0.93 -9.34 -4.56
N PHE A 106 -1.71 -9.09 -3.49
CA PHE A 106 -1.95 -10.12 -2.45
C PHE A 106 -2.69 -11.34 -2.99
N SER A 107 -3.64 -11.13 -3.88
CA SER A 107 -4.42 -12.19 -4.51
C SER A 107 -3.58 -13.19 -5.32
N ASN A 108 -2.40 -12.78 -5.83
CA ASN A 108 -1.46 -13.69 -6.50
C ASN A 108 -0.97 -14.85 -5.60
N PHE A 109 -1.11 -14.71 -4.28
CA PHE A 109 -0.66 -15.70 -3.29
C PHE A 109 -1.80 -16.54 -2.71
N VAL A 110 -3.03 -16.38 -3.21
CA VAL A 110 -4.19 -17.15 -2.76
C VAL A 110 -4.93 -17.70 -3.97
N ALA A 111 -4.82 -19.01 -4.19
CA ALA A 111 -5.52 -19.66 -5.30
C ALA A 111 -7.04 -19.69 -5.07
N GLU A 112 -7.83 -19.80 -6.16
CA GLU A 112 -9.30 -19.91 -6.10
C GLU A 112 -9.79 -21.07 -5.21
N ASP A 113 -9.03 -22.15 -5.12
CA ASP A 113 -9.33 -23.30 -4.26
C ASP A 113 -8.83 -23.16 -2.81
N GLY A 114 -8.42 -21.94 -2.41
CA GLY A 114 -7.94 -21.59 -1.08
C GLY A 114 -6.50 -22.03 -0.76
N ARG A 115 -5.78 -22.65 -1.71
CA ARG A 115 -4.36 -22.98 -1.51
C ARG A 115 -3.53 -21.70 -1.46
N THR A 116 -2.64 -21.63 -0.47
CA THR A 116 -1.76 -20.49 -0.27
C THR A 116 -0.41 -20.95 0.28
N PRO A 117 0.69 -20.26 -0.07
CA PRO A 117 1.98 -20.47 0.59
C PRO A 117 2.12 -19.69 1.91
N LEU A 118 1.06 -18.97 2.35
CA LEU A 118 1.05 -18.13 3.54
C LEU A 118 0.50 -18.89 4.74
N ALA A 119 1.01 -18.58 5.92
CA ALA A 119 0.59 -19.17 7.18
C ALA A 119 -0.77 -18.58 7.66
N ASP A 120 -1.50 -19.38 8.43
CA ASP A 120 -2.70 -18.95 9.15
C ASP A 120 -2.32 -18.07 10.35
N LEU A 121 -2.68 -16.79 10.30
CA LEU A 121 -2.42 -15.79 11.33
C LEU A 121 -3.63 -15.54 12.25
N THR A 122 -4.71 -16.30 12.11
CA THR A 122 -5.99 -16.04 12.81
C THR A 122 -5.83 -16.01 14.32
N GLU A 123 -5.14 -17.01 14.90
CA GLU A 123 -4.90 -17.07 16.36
C GLU A 123 -4.04 -15.89 16.85
N ALA A 124 -3.05 -15.47 16.05
CA ALA A 124 -2.19 -14.34 16.38
C ALA A 124 -2.92 -12.98 16.32
N ALA A 125 -4.01 -12.88 15.56
CA ALA A 125 -4.85 -11.68 15.46
C ALA A 125 -5.80 -11.52 16.67
N GLU A 126 -6.25 -12.63 17.29
CA GLU A 126 -7.30 -12.64 18.32
C GLU A 126 -7.11 -11.58 19.43
N PRO A 127 -5.89 -11.34 19.97
CA PRO A 127 -5.72 -10.37 21.05
C PRO A 127 -6.04 -8.91 20.68
N TYR A 128 -6.08 -8.60 19.38
CA TYR A 128 -6.17 -7.23 18.84
C TYR A 128 -7.45 -6.97 18.04
N GLN A 129 -8.19 -7.99 17.64
CA GLN A 129 -9.26 -7.92 16.64
C GLN A 129 -10.37 -6.90 16.95
N ASP A 130 -10.66 -6.65 18.22
CA ASP A 130 -11.73 -5.72 18.63
C ASP A 130 -11.39 -4.25 18.34
N ASP A 131 -10.10 -3.94 18.25
CA ASP A 131 -9.59 -2.58 18.03
C ASP A 131 -9.16 -2.32 16.58
N ILE A 132 -9.13 -3.37 15.73
CA ILE A 132 -8.67 -3.24 14.33
C ILE A 132 -9.83 -2.86 13.41
N VAL A 133 -9.56 -1.95 12.46
CA VAL A 133 -10.49 -1.64 11.36
C VAL A 133 -10.76 -2.90 10.55
N GLN A 134 -11.91 -3.53 10.76
CA GLN A 134 -12.24 -4.84 10.19
C GLN A 134 -12.19 -4.83 8.66
N ALA A 135 -12.70 -3.79 8.01
CA ALA A 135 -12.65 -3.63 6.55
C ALA A 135 -11.23 -3.76 5.97
N ARG A 136 -10.18 -3.48 6.76
CA ARG A 136 -8.77 -3.64 6.33
C ARG A 136 -8.26 -5.04 6.58
N LEU A 137 -8.65 -5.69 7.67
CA LEU A 137 -8.27 -7.08 7.95
C LEU A 137 -8.94 -8.03 6.95
N ASP A 138 -10.17 -7.75 6.53
CA ASP A 138 -10.94 -8.56 5.58
C ASP A 138 -10.24 -8.68 4.21
N LEU A 139 -9.48 -7.68 3.78
CA LEU A 139 -8.72 -7.72 2.51
C LEU A 139 -7.69 -8.85 2.49
N TYR A 140 -7.17 -9.24 3.65
CA TYR A 140 -6.15 -10.29 3.82
C TYR A 140 -6.71 -11.55 4.46
N THR A 141 -8.04 -11.68 4.50
CA THR A 141 -8.76 -12.84 5.05
C THR A 141 -9.44 -13.60 3.92
N ARG A 142 -9.33 -14.92 3.91
CA ARG A 142 -9.98 -15.81 2.95
C ARG A 142 -10.63 -16.96 3.69
N ASP A 143 -11.92 -17.20 3.45
CA ASP A 143 -12.70 -18.26 4.11
C ASP A 143 -12.60 -18.24 5.66
N GLY A 144 -12.47 -17.05 6.24
CA GLY A 144 -12.32 -16.85 7.68
C GLY A 144 -10.89 -17.07 8.21
N VAL A 145 -9.92 -17.33 7.35
CA VAL A 145 -8.49 -17.46 7.70
C VAL A 145 -7.76 -16.15 7.40
N VAL A 146 -7.13 -15.57 8.40
CA VAL A 146 -6.30 -14.38 8.26
C VAL A 146 -4.93 -14.79 7.71
N LEU A 147 -4.55 -14.29 6.54
CA LEU A 147 -3.32 -14.63 5.83
C LEU A 147 -2.27 -13.52 5.85
N GLY A 148 -2.67 -12.31 6.28
CA GLY A 148 -1.79 -11.15 6.38
C GLY A 148 -2.34 -10.09 7.30
N PHE A 149 -1.47 -9.26 7.88
CA PHE A 149 -1.87 -8.14 8.72
C PHE A 149 -1.72 -6.82 8.00
N PRO A 150 -2.74 -5.95 8.03
CA PRO A 150 -2.68 -4.63 7.40
C PRO A 150 -1.67 -3.72 8.11
N THR A 151 -1.02 -2.82 7.36
CA THR A 151 -0.12 -1.81 7.92
C THR A 151 -0.89 -0.60 8.42
N HIS A 152 -1.88 -0.15 7.65
CA HIS A 152 -2.64 1.08 7.89
C HIS A 152 -4.03 0.96 7.25
N VAL A 153 -4.90 1.91 7.57
CA VAL A 153 -6.23 1.95 6.96
C VAL A 153 -6.15 2.44 5.51
N GLY A 154 -5.40 3.49 5.26
CA GLY A 154 -5.36 4.15 3.96
C GLY A 154 -6.68 4.87 3.63
N ALA A 155 -7.39 5.38 4.64
CA ALA A 155 -8.65 6.07 4.43
C ALA A 155 -8.46 7.24 3.44
N PHE A 156 -9.33 7.33 2.41
CA PHE A 156 -9.28 8.47 1.51
C PHE A 156 -9.66 9.75 2.22
N VAL A 157 -8.86 10.78 1.99
CA VAL A 157 -9.07 12.16 2.47
C VAL A 157 -8.81 13.15 1.34
N ALA A 158 -9.27 14.36 1.50
CA ALA A 158 -8.94 15.46 0.58
C ALA A 158 -7.85 16.35 1.19
N PHE A 159 -6.82 16.64 0.40
CA PHE A 159 -5.76 17.59 0.70
C PHE A 159 -5.99 18.87 -0.11
N TYR A 160 -6.17 20.00 0.56
CA TYR A 160 -6.45 21.28 -0.08
C TYR A 160 -5.34 22.29 0.19
N ASN A 161 -4.77 22.89 -0.86
CA ASN A 161 -3.87 24.02 -0.74
C ASN A 161 -4.68 25.29 -0.46
N THR A 162 -4.80 25.63 0.82
CA THR A 162 -5.66 26.75 1.30
C THR A 162 -5.21 28.09 0.75
N ARG A 163 -3.90 28.30 0.59
CA ARG A 163 -3.34 29.52 0.02
C ARG A 163 -3.77 29.74 -1.43
N LEU A 164 -3.81 28.66 -2.24
CA LEU A 164 -4.27 28.74 -3.63
C LEU A 164 -5.77 28.95 -3.70
N MET A 165 -6.53 28.27 -2.84
CA MET A 165 -7.99 28.38 -2.77
C MET A 165 -8.44 29.75 -2.32
N GLU A 166 -7.82 30.34 -1.29
CA GLU A 166 -8.10 31.70 -0.84
C GLU A 166 -7.89 32.73 -1.95
N LYS A 167 -6.81 32.62 -2.72
CA LYS A 167 -6.54 33.51 -3.87
C LYS A 167 -7.61 33.39 -4.95
N ALA A 168 -8.20 32.22 -5.13
CA ALA A 168 -9.30 31.99 -6.06
C ALA A 168 -10.68 32.30 -5.48
N GLY A 169 -10.76 32.61 -4.18
CA GLY A 169 -12.03 32.91 -3.48
C GLY A 169 -12.88 31.66 -3.21
N ILE A 170 -12.23 30.48 -3.04
CA ILE A 170 -12.90 29.20 -2.81
C ILE A 170 -12.70 28.79 -1.35
N ASP A 171 -13.79 28.41 -0.69
CA ASP A 171 -13.80 27.85 0.65
C ASP A 171 -13.88 26.31 0.58
N TYR A 172 -12.77 25.61 0.89
CA TYR A 172 -12.70 24.15 0.84
C TYR A 172 -13.67 23.48 1.85
N THR A 173 -14.04 24.18 2.92
CA THR A 173 -14.92 23.62 3.95
C THR A 173 -16.36 23.39 3.44
N THR A 174 -16.70 23.98 2.29
CA THR A 174 -18.01 23.80 1.63
C THR A 174 -18.06 22.59 0.70
N ILE A 175 -16.93 22.00 0.34
CA ILE A 175 -16.84 20.85 -0.55
C ILE A 175 -17.15 19.59 0.27
N LYS A 176 -18.29 18.94 -0.03
CA LYS A 176 -18.78 17.75 0.64
C LYS A 176 -19.04 16.59 -0.31
N THR A 177 -19.45 16.91 -1.54
CA THR A 177 -19.80 15.94 -2.57
C THR A 177 -18.87 16.10 -3.77
N TRP A 178 -18.83 15.10 -4.64
CA TRP A 178 -18.11 15.20 -5.91
C TRP A 178 -18.68 16.28 -6.82
N GLN A 179 -19.97 16.59 -6.69
CA GLN A 179 -20.58 17.74 -7.37
C GLN A 179 -19.99 19.06 -6.85
N ASP A 180 -19.87 19.23 -5.51
CA ASP A 180 -19.24 20.43 -4.95
C ASP A 180 -17.79 20.55 -5.39
N PHE A 181 -17.06 19.42 -5.46
CA PHE A 181 -15.67 19.36 -5.92
C PHE A 181 -15.55 19.81 -7.39
N GLN A 182 -16.43 19.34 -8.25
CA GLN A 182 -16.49 19.75 -9.66
C GLN A 182 -16.79 21.24 -9.79
N GLU A 183 -17.78 21.77 -9.05
CA GLU A 183 -18.16 23.18 -9.10
C GLU A 183 -17.02 24.08 -8.59
N ALA A 184 -16.39 23.71 -7.48
CA ALA A 184 -15.22 24.40 -6.94
C ALA A 184 -14.04 24.36 -7.93
N GLY A 185 -13.81 23.21 -8.56
CA GLY A 185 -12.76 23.02 -9.56
C GLY A 185 -12.98 23.86 -10.82
N ALA A 186 -14.19 23.87 -11.36
CA ALA A 186 -14.53 24.73 -12.49
C ALA A 186 -14.39 26.22 -12.16
N ALA A 187 -14.78 26.63 -10.95
CA ALA A 187 -14.59 28.01 -10.48
C ALA A 187 -13.10 28.35 -10.33
N TYR A 188 -12.29 27.42 -9.81
CA TYR A 188 -10.84 27.57 -9.69
C TYR A 188 -10.17 27.70 -11.07
N ASN A 189 -10.51 26.83 -12.01
CA ASN A 189 -10.02 26.88 -13.38
C ASN A 189 -10.37 28.21 -14.05
N LYS A 190 -11.61 28.67 -13.91
CA LYS A 190 -12.05 29.97 -14.44
C LYS A 190 -11.26 31.14 -13.84
N ALA A 191 -10.93 31.08 -12.56
CA ALA A 191 -10.21 32.17 -11.86
C ALA A 191 -8.70 32.16 -12.15
N THR A 192 -8.10 30.98 -12.37
CA THR A 192 -6.64 30.82 -12.41
C THR A 192 -6.10 30.33 -13.76
N GLY A 193 -6.93 29.70 -14.60
CA GLY A 193 -6.54 28.99 -15.81
C GLY A 193 -5.83 27.64 -15.54
N ARG A 194 -5.87 27.12 -14.29
CA ARG A 194 -5.24 25.87 -13.87
C ARG A 194 -6.30 24.86 -13.45
N ALA A 195 -5.98 23.57 -13.52
CA ALA A 195 -6.80 22.53 -12.91
C ALA A 195 -6.80 22.66 -11.39
N PHE A 196 -7.91 22.29 -10.76
CA PHE A 196 -8.05 22.28 -9.31
C PHE A 196 -7.50 21.00 -8.71
N GLY A 197 -7.92 19.85 -9.23
CA GLY A 197 -7.53 18.52 -8.82
C GLY A 197 -6.80 17.75 -9.92
N VAL A 198 -6.51 16.48 -9.65
CA VAL A 198 -5.74 15.60 -10.50
C VAL A 198 -6.57 14.40 -10.96
N ALA A 199 -6.21 13.85 -12.13
CA ALA A 199 -6.59 12.53 -12.59
C ALA A 199 -5.31 11.71 -12.79
N SER A 200 -5.37 10.41 -12.53
CA SER A 200 -4.29 9.45 -12.74
C SER A 200 -4.48 8.69 -14.04
N THR A 201 -3.38 8.24 -14.65
CA THR A 201 -3.41 7.34 -15.81
C THR A 201 -2.61 6.06 -15.57
N GLY A 202 -1.79 6.03 -14.53
CA GLY A 202 -0.86 4.93 -14.25
C GLY A 202 -1.13 4.18 -12.95
N VAL A 203 -2.12 4.60 -12.16
CA VAL A 203 -2.57 3.89 -10.93
C VAL A 203 -4.04 4.20 -10.69
N ASP A 204 -4.74 3.30 -10.01
CA ASP A 204 -6.03 3.61 -9.43
C ASP A 204 -5.88 4.75 -8.41
N MET A 205 -6.74 5.74 -8.47
CA MET A 205 -6.70 6.89 -7.57
C MET A 205 -7.99 7.01 -6.77
N VAL A 206 -8.99 7.72 -7.33
CA VAL A 206 -10.30 7.92 -6.69
C VAL A 206 -11.37 6.98 -7.22
N GLU A 207 -11.10 6.27 -8.30
CA GLU A 207 -12.03 5.38 -9.00
C GLU A 207 -12.59 4.31 -8.05
N PRO A 208 -11.76 3.55 -7.27
CA PRO A 208 -12.28 2.57 -6.31
C PRO A 208 -13.18 3.21 -5.24
N LEU A 209 -12.85 4.43 -4.79
CA LEU A 209 -13.66 5.15 -3.83
C LEU A 209 -15.04 5.51 -4.41
N ILE A 210 -15.06 6.10 -5.61
CA ILE A 210 -16.32 6.52 -6.26
C ILE A 210 -17.18 5.30 -6.57
N ILE A 211 -16.59 4.23 -7.11
CA ILE A 211 -17.28 2.96 -7.40
C ILE A 211 -17.92 2.39 -6.12
N ALA A 212 -17.17 2.32 -5.02
CA ALA A 212 -17.69 1.85 -3.72
C ALA A 212 -18.80 2.75 -3.18
N GLN A 213 -18.68 4.07 -3.34
CA GLN A 213 -19.71 5.04 -2.96
C GLN A 213 -20.99 4.90 -3.80
N LEU A 214 -20.90 4.43 -5.05
CA LEU A 214 -22.02 4.09 -5.90
C LEU A 214 -22.62 2.70 -5.58
N GLY A 215 -21.98 1.94 -4.66
CA GLY A 215 -22.38 0.57 -4.34
C GLY A 215 -21.96 -0.46 -5.39
N GLY A 216 -20.99 -0.12 -6.23
CA GLY A 216 -20.48 -0.94 -7.32
C GLY A 216 -19.23 -1.73 -6.99
N ASN A 217 -18.80 -2.51 -8.00
CA ASN A 217 -17.61 -3.34 -7.95
C ASN A 217 -17.04 -3.54 -9.36
N MET A 218 -15.76 -3.92 -9.51
CA MET A 218 -15.16 -4.27 -10.80
C MET A 218 -15.38 -5.74 -11.19
N PHE A 219 -15.97 -6.52 -10.30
CA PHE A 219 -16.33 -7.92 -10.51
C PHE A 219 -17.80 -8.15 -10.16
N ALA A 220 -18.43 -9.08 -10.85
CA ALA A 220 -19.77 -9.55 -10.54
C ALA A 220 -19.77 -10.49 -9.32
N GLU A 221 -20.95 -10.80 -8.77
CA GLU A 221 -21.10 -11.70 -7.61
C GLU A 221 -20.50 -13.11 -7.82
N ASP A 222 -20.42 -13.57 -9.08
CA ASP A 222 -19.84 -14.86 -9.44
C ASP A 222 -18.30 -14.79 -9.66
N GLY A 223 -17.69 -13.63 -9.43
CA GLY A 223 -16.26 -13.38 -9.58
C GLY A 223 -15.81 -13.06 -11.01
N SER A 224 -16.71 -13.04 -11.98
CA SER A 224 -16.38 -12.63 -13.35
C SER A 224 -16.11 -11.13 -13.45
N VAL A 225 -15.31 -10.73 -14.45
CA VAL A 225 -14.98 -9.31 -14.69
C VAL A 225 -16.23 -8.51 -15.04
N ALA A 226 -16.38 -7.33 -14.47
CA ALA A 226 -17.50 -6.42 -14.66
C ALA A 226 -17.05 -4.94 -14.68
N VAL A 227 -15.92 -4.64 -15.34
CA VAL A 227 -15.36 -3.28 -15.41
C VAL A 227 -16.23 -2.31 -16.22
N ASN A 228 -17.20 -2.81 -16.98
CA ASN A 228 -18.19 -1.97 -17.67
C ASN A 228 -19.57 -1.95 -17.00
N SER A 229 -19.64 -2.33 -15.71
CA SER A 229 -20.86 -2.22 -14.90
C SER A 229 -21.35 -0.77 -14.84
N PRO A 230 -22.65 -0.54 -14.59
CA PRO A 230 -23.20 0.82 -14.54
C PRO A 230 -22.44 1.74 -13.56
N GLU A 231 -22.07 1.23 -12.40
CA GLU A 231 -21.41 1.98 -11.33
C GLU A 231 -19.96 2.33 -11.72
N VAL A 232 -19.22 1.43 -12.35
CA VAL A 232 -17.87 1.70 -12.87
C VAL A 232 -17.93 2.73 -13.99
N VAL A 233 -18.89 2.59 -14.92
CA VAL A 233 -19.10 3.57 -15.99
C VAL A 233 -19.43 4.95 -15.41
N GLU A 234 -20.37 5.03 -14.44
CA GLU A 234 -20.76 6.29 -13.80
C GLU A 234 -19.58 6.96 -13.08
N ALA A 235 -18.72 6.19 -12.40
CA ALA A 235 -17.52 6.72 -11.73
C ALA A 235 -16.57 7.37 -12.75
N LEU A 236 -16.23 6.68 -13.85
CA LEU A 236 -15.31 7.21 -14.87
C LEU A 236 -15.93 8.35 -15.70
N GLU A 237 -17.24 8.31 -15.95
CA GLU A 237 -17.97 9.43 -16.59
C GLU A 237 -18.00 10.68 -15.71
N LEU A 238 -18.10 10.52 -14.37
CA LEU A 238 -18.01 11.62 -13.43
C LEU A 238 -16.63 12.28 -13.51
N GLU A 239 -15.55 11.51 -13.47
CA GLU A 239 -14.19 12.05 -13.60
C GLU A 239 -13.96 12.69 -14.98
N GLN A 240 -14.41 12.08 -16.07
CA GLN A 240 -14.32 12.66 -17.40
C GLN A 240 -15.09 13.99 -17.49
N THR A 241 -16.25 14.08 -16.85
CA THR A 241 -17.04 15.31 -16.75
C THR A 241 -16.30 16.39 -15.93
N MET A 242 -15.63 16.01 -14.84
CA MET A 242 -14.79 16.94 -14.07
C MET A 242 -13.61 17.44 -14.91
N GLN A 243 -13.00 16.59 -15.72
CA GLN A 243 -11.91 16.96 -16.63
C GLN A 243 -12.39 17.92 -17.72
N GLU A 244 -13.53 17.65 -18.36
CA GLU A 244 -14.16 18.54 -19.36
C GLU A 244 -14.51 19.91 -18.79
N ALA A 245 -14.90 19.96 -17.51
CA ALA A 245 -15.15 21.21 -16.79
C ALA A 245 -13.85 21.94 -16.38
N GLY A 246 -12.69 21.38 -16.63
CA GLY A 246 -11.37 21.86 -16.21
C GLY A 246 -11.14 21.78 -14.69
N ALA A 247 -11.98 21.02 -13.99
CA ALA A 247 -11.82 20.81 -12.55
C ALA A 247 -10.63 19.92 -12.22
N ILE A 248 -10.37 18.89 -13.02
CA ILE A 248 -9.19 18.01 -12.90
C ILE A 248 -8.40 17.98 -14.20
N SER A 249 -7.13 17.57 -14.12
CA SER A 249 -6.32 17.23 -15.29
C SER A 249 -5.35 16.10 -14.93
N THR A 250 -4.84 15.40 -15.94
CA THR A 250 -3.84 14.34 -15.74
C THR A 250 -2.60 14.90 -15.05
N ILE A 251 -2.10 14.12 -14.08
CA ILE A 251 -0.91 14.49 -13.33
C ILE A 251 0.36 14.06 -14.07
N PRO A 252 1.44 14.88 -14.06
CA PRO A 252 2.72 14.47 -14.61
C PRO A 252 3.22 13.14 -13.99
N GLY A 253 3.76 12.26 -14.83
CA GLY A 253 4.20 10.92 -14.41
C GLY A 253 3.07 9.89 -14.27
N GLY A 254 1.82 10.26 -14.56
CA GLY A 254 0.66 9.36 -14.56
C GLY A 254 0.19 8.91 -13.18
N SER A 255 0.93 9.21 -12.10
CA SER A 255 0.60 8.85 -10.72
C SER A 255 0.96 9.97 -9.77
N PRO A 256 0.13 10.25 -8.73
CA PRO A 256 0.47 11.21 -7.68
C PRO A 256 1.74 10.85 -6.89
N ASP A 257 2.16 9.58 -6.86
CA ASP A 257 3.30 9.08 -6.11
C ASP A 257 4.59 8.97 -6.98
N THR A 258 4.88 10.04 -7.73
CA THR A 258 6.09 10.18 -8.57
C THR A 258 6.83 11.49 -8.29
N GLU A 259 8.14 11.54 -8.58
CA GLU A 259 8.94 12.76 -8.40
C GLU A 259 8.40 13.92 -9.25
N GLU A 260 7.90 13.64 -10.45
CA GLU A 260 7.30 14.62 -11.35
C GLU A 260 6.02 15.22 -10.74
N ALA A 261 5.18 14.36 -10.17
CA ALA A 261 3.94 14.77 -9.49
C ALA A 261 4.24 15.60 -8.25
N TYR A 262 5.19 15.18 -7.40
CA TYR A 262 5.61 15.96 -6.22
C TYR A 262 6.10 17.34 -6.62
N GLY A 263 6.89 17.42 -7.70
CA GLY A 263 7.36 18.70 -8.24
C GLY A 263 6.22 19.61 -8.66
N ALA A 264 5.24 19.11 -9.40
CA ALA A 264 4.09 19.87 -9.86
C ALA A 264 3.22 20.35 -8.69
N ILE A 265 2.94 19.47 -7.73
CA ILE A 265 2.13 19.79 -6.55
C ILE A 265 2.85 20.83 -5.67
N ASN A 266 4.16 20.64 -5.41
CA ASN A 266 4.96 21.56 -4.60
C ASN A 266 5.06 22.96 -5.24
N ASN A 267 5.04 23.04 -6.58
CA ASN A 267 5.00 24.29 -7.32
C ASN A 267 3.61 24.97 -7.32
N GLY A 268 2.57 24.30 -6.82
CA GLY A 268 1.20 24.81 -6.76
C GLY A 268 0.49 24.75 -8.11
N ASP A 269 0.78 23.77 -8.94
CA ASP A 269 0.07 23.55 -10.20
C ASP A 269 -1.35 23.00 -9.96
N TYR A 270 -1.55 22.33 -8.82
CA TYR A 270 -2.81 21.79 -8.35
C TYR A 270 -3.17 22.35 -6.97
N ALA A 271 -4.45 22.55 -6.69
CA ALA A 271 -4.95 23.07 -5.42
C ALA A 271 -5.60 22.00 -4.53
N ALA A 272 -5.95 20.86 -5.09
CA ALA A 272 -6.58 19.74 -4.40
C ALA A 272 -6.06 18.41 -4.87
N ILE A 273 -5.97 17.45 -3.93
CA ILE A 273 -5.75 16.02 -4.22
C ILE A 273 -6.66 15.25 -3.28
N VAL A 274 -7.43 14.32 -3.83
CA VAL A 274 -8.14 13.30 -3.05
C VAL A 274 -7.34 12.02 -3.15
N TYR A 275 -6.79 11.56 -2.03
CA TYR A 275 -5.90 10.40 -2.01
C TYR A 275 -5.88 9.76 -0.61
N PRO A 276 -5.42 8.51 -0.47
CA PRO A 276 -5.32 7.87 0.85
C PRO A 276 -4.45 8.65 1.84
N ALA A 277 -4.81 8.57 3.13
CA ALA A 277 -4.17 9.32 4.21
C ALA A 277 -2.67 9.11 4.33
N TRP A 278 -2.12 7.96 3.90
CA TRP A 278 -0.69 7.71 3.87
C TRP A 278 0.12 8.71 3.01
N TYR A 279 -0.56 9.41 2.11
CA TYR A 279 0.06 10.46 1.30
C TYR A 279 0.54 11.67 2.12
N THR A 280 0.14 11.78 3.39
CA THR A 280 0.71 12.76 4.33
C THR A 280 2.22 12.69 4.41
N SER A 281 2.80 11.48 4.33
CA SER A 281 4.25 11.27 4.31
C SER A 281 4.90 11.93 3.08
N ARG A 282 4.27 11.85 1.92
CA ARG A 282 4.77 12.43 0.66
C ARG A 282 4.80 13.94 0.72
N PHE A 283 3.76 14.55 1.29
CA PHE A 283 3.75 15.99 1.53
C PHE A 283 4.93 16.43 2.42
N VAL A 284 5.14 15.75 3.54
CA VAL A 284 6.19 16.11 4.50
C VAL A 284 7.60 15.87 3.94
N ASP A 285 7.80 14.76 3.22
CA ASP A 285 9.13 14.33 2.78
C ASP A 285 9.54 14.97 1.44
N TYR A 286 8.59 15.23 0.52
CA TYR A 286 8.90 15.67 -0.84
C TYR A 286 8.35 17.05 -1.22
N MET A 287 7.43 17.63 -0.45
CA MET A 287 6.78 18.89 -0.77
C MET A 287 6.94 19.95 0.35
N PRO A 288 8.19 20.27 0.77
CA PRO A 288 8.44 21.09 1.95
C PRO A 288 7.93 22.55 1.82
N ASP A 289 7.78 23.08 0.59
CA ASP A 289 7.34 24.46 0.35
C ASP A 289 5.84 24.66 0.64
N LEU A 290 5.09 23.58 0.82
CA LEU A 290 3.67 23.59 1.13
C LEU A 290 3.38 23.48 2.64
N SER A 291 4.42 23.40 3.49
CA SER A 291 4.26 23.31 4.95
C SER A 291 3.46 24.50 5.49
N GLY A 292 2.36 24.20 6.16
CA GLY A 292 1.44 25.21 6.71
C GLY A 292 0.39 25.74 5.72
N ASP A 293 0.41 25.26 4.46
CA ASP A 293 -0.56 25.68 3.42
C ASP A 293 -1.60 24.58 3.11
N ILE A 294 -1.40 23.35 3.59
CA ILE A 294 -2.28 22.22 3.28
C ILE A 294 -3.24 21.93 4.43
N ALA A 295 -4.54 21.91 4.13
CA ALA A 295 -5.59 21.40 5.02
C ALA A 295 -5.99 19.98 4.59
N ILE A 296 -6.23 19.11 5.56
CA ILE A 296 -6.84 17.80 5.37
C ILE A 296 -8.34 17.93 5.69
N ALA A 297 -9.19 17.37 4.86
CA ALA A 297 -10.64 17.34 5.03
C ALA A 297 -11.20 15.97 4.64
N PRO A 298 -12.45 15.62 5.00
CA PRO A 298 -13.11 14.44 4.46
C PRO A 298 -13.07 14.43 2.94
N ALA A 299 -12.88 13.23 2.35
CA ALA A 299 -13.04 13.05 0.91
C ALA A 299 -14.47 13.43 0.47
N PRO A 300 -14.66 13.92 -0.75
CA PRO A 300 -15.99 14.10 -1.30
C PRO A 300 -16.75 12.78 -1.38
N VAL A 301 -18.06 12.83 -1.23
CA VAL A 301 -18.93 11.65 -1.34
C VAL A 301 -19.89 11.77 -2.51
N VAL A 302 -20.32 10.64 -3.06
CA VAL A 302 -21.48 10.59 -3.96
C VAL A 302 -22.73 10.87 -3.12
N GLU A 303 -23.60 11.73 -3.59
CA GLU A 303 -24.80 12.10 -2.84
C GLU A 303 -25.69 10.88 -2.55
N GLY A 304 -25.98 10.64 -1.27
CA GLY A 304 -26.77 9.49 -0.83
C GLY A 304 -25.97 8.21 -0.59
N SER A 305 -24.65 8.22 -0.76
CA SER A 305 -23.80 7.08 -0.39
C SER A 305 -23.83 6.77 1.10
N GLU A 306 -23.87 5.48 1.43
CA GLU A 306 -23.68 4.98 2.80
C GLU A 306 -22.19 4.80 3.15
N VAL A 307 -21.30 4.87 2.15
CA VAL A 307 -19.85 4.74 2.30
C VAL A 307 -19.22 6.13 2.26
N ALA A 308 -18.63 6.58 3.36
CA ALA A 308 -17.93 7.85 3.42
C ALA A 308 -16.52 7.76 2.82
N THR A 309 -15.83 6.66 3.11
CA THR A 309 -14.46 6.38 2.62
C THR A 309 -14.22 4.88 2.55
N ILE A 310 -13.19 4.50 1.81
CA ILE A 310 -12.61 3.15 1.80
C ILE A 310 -11.12 3.22 2.11
N GLY A 311 -10.48 2.09 2.34
CA GLY A 311 -9.02 2.03 2.39
C GLY A 311 -8.42 1.89 1.00
N GLY A 312 -7.39 2.68 0.68
CA GLY A 312 -6.66 2.64 -0.59
C GLY A 312 -5.18 2.33 -0.43
N GLY A 313 -4.66 1.44 -1.26
CA GLY A 313 -3.29 0.94 -1.17
C GLY A 313 -3.01 0.19 0.12
N GLY A 314 -1.74 0.00 0.45
CA GLY A 314 -1.28 -0.63 1.68
C GLY A 314 -0.79 -2.06 1.50
N THR A 315 -0.28 -2.63 2.60
CA THR A 315 0.33 -3.96 2.59
C THR A 315 -0.41 -4.91 3.52
N GLY A 316 -0.55 -6.18 3.07
CA GLY A 316 -0.77 -7.31 3.93
C GLY A 316 0.58 -7.96 4.25
N THR A 317 1.10 -7.76 5.45
CA THR A 317 2.35 -8.40 5.85
C THR A 317 2.06 -9.81 6.28
N ALA A 318 2.77 -10.76 5.69
CA ALA A 318 2.50 -12.19 5.82
C ALA A 318 3.74 -12.98 6.26
N VAL A 319 3.48 -14.17 6.79
CA VAL A 319 4.50 -15.18 7.11
C VAL A 319 4.33 -16.34 6.15
N PRO A 320 5.35 -16.70 5.37
CA PRO A 320 5.30 -17.93 4.57
C PRO A 320 5.15 -19.18 5.45
N GLU A 321 4.26 -20.11 5.05
CA GLU A 321 4.03 -21.38 5.76
C GLU A 321 5.31 -22.22 5.88
N ALA A 322 6.22 -22.10 4.91
CA ALA A 322 7.51 -22.80 4.88
C ALA A 322 8.60 -22.19 5.75
N SER A 323 8.35 -21.07 6.44
CA SER A 323 9.35 -20.48 7.35
C SER A 323 9.71 -21.44 8.48
N PRO A 324 11.01 -21.71 8.72
CA PRO A 324 11.46 -22.49 9.86
C PRO A 324 11.24 -21.77 11.20
N ASN A 325 11.04 -20.45 11.17
CA ASN A 325 10.85 -19.59 12.34
C ASN A 325 9.38 -19.12 12.47
N LYS A 326 8.44 -19.84 11.84
CA LYS A 326 7.04 -19.44 11.68
C LYS A 326 6.40 -18.95 12.98
N ASP A 327 6.52 -19.70 14.06
CA ASP A 327 5.82 -19.39 15.32
C ASP A 327 6.24 -18.03 15.90
N ILE A 328 7.55 -17.75 16.00
CA ILE A 328 8.02 -16.46 16.51
C ILE A 328 7.81 -15.34 15.50
N ALA A 329 7.86 -15.63 14.19
CA ALA A 329 7.56 -14.66 13.14
C ALA A 329 6.10 -14.19 13.21
N MET A 330 5.14 -15.10 13.41
CA MET A 330 3.72 -14.77 13.56
C MET A 330 3.44 -13.93 14.82
N GLU A 331 4.02 -14.30 15.96
CA GLU A 331 3.85 -13.55 17.21
C GLU A 331 4.45 -12.14 17.12
N TRP A 332 5.69 -12.06 16.60
CA TRP A 332 6.34 -10.77 16.38
C TRP A 332 5.55 -9.91 15.41
N LEU A 333 5.07 -10.50 14.31
CA LEU A 333 4.33 -9.78 13.29
C LEU A 333 3.00 -9.24 13.84
N ALA A 334 2.27 -10.02 14.64
CA ALA A 334 1.05 -9.55 15.30
C ALA A 334 1.34 -8.34 16.21
N PHE A 335 2.39 -8.41 17.01
CA PHE A 335 2.86 -7.27 17.79
C PHE A 335 3.20 -6.07 16.91
N ALA A 336 4.03 -6.28 15.88
CA ALA A 336 4.53 -5.22 15.01
C ALA A 336 3.46 -4.56 14.12
N LYS A 337 2.29 -5.18 13.95
CA LYS A 337 1.23 -4.67 13.06
C LYS A 337 -0.03 -4.25 13.79
N LEU A 338 -0.38 -4.95 14.86
CA LEU A 338 -1.69 -4.83 15.47
C LEU A 338 -1.68 -4.23 16.87
N SER A 339 -0.52 -4.23 17.58
CA SER A 339 -0.46 -3.66 18.93
C SER A 339 -0.67 -2.13 18.92
N PRO A 340 -1.22 -1.55 19.99
CA PRO A 340 -1.33 -0.10 20.12
C PRO A 340 0.03 0.60 20.00
N GLU A 341 1.08 0.06 20.62
CA GLU A 341 2.44 0.62 20.59
C GLU A 341 3.01 0.67 19.18
N ALA A 342 2.82 -0.38 18.40
CA ALA A 342 3.22 -0.42 16.99
C ALA A 342 2.42 0.58 16.16
N ASN A 343 1.12 0.71 16.42
CA ASN A 343 0.25 1.63 15.70
C ASN A 343 0.51 3.11 16.05
N VAL A 344 1.03 3.42 17.25
CA VAL A 344 1.60 4.73 17.55
C VAL A 344 2.78 5.02 16.60
N ALA A 345 3.66 4.04 16.39
CA ALA A 345 4.79 4.19 15.46
C ALA A 345 4.35 4.25 13.99
N VAL A 346 3.26 3.59 13.58
CA VAL A 346 2.67 3.77 12.25
C VAL A 346 2.39 5.25 11.99
N TRP A 347 1.83 5.96 12.96
CA TRP A 347 1.62 7.42 12.83
C TRP A 347 2.92 8.22 12.96
N GLU A 348 3.71 7.99 13.99
CA GLU A 348 4.86 8.87 14.30
C GLU A 348 6.02 8.71 13.31
N VAL A 349 6.25 7.50 12.79
CA VAL A 349 7.35 7.18 11.86
C VAL A 349 6.90 7.30 10.42
N LEU A 350 5.79 6.59 10.06
CA LEU A 350 5.32 6.51 8.70
C LEU A 350 4.41 7.69 8.32
N GLY A 351 3.69 8.28 9.27
CA GLY A 351 2.65 9.27 9.00
C GLY A 351 1.39 8.66 8.42
N PHE A 352 1.19 7.36 8.61
CA PHE A 352 0.03 6.64 8.11
C PHE A 352 -1.05 6.57 9.18
N ASP A 353 -2.29 6.38 8.75
CA ASP A 353 -3.45 6.21 9.61
C ASP A 353 -3.48 4.78 10.20
N PRO A 354 -3.31 4.63 11.53
CA PRO A 354 -3.20 3.33 12.17
C PRO A 354 -4.43 2.44 11.96
N VAL A 355 -4.23 1.12 11.81
CA VAL A 355 -5.36 0.16 11.77
C VAL A 355 -5.96 -0.08 13.14
N ASN A 356 -5.20 0.12 14.21
CA ASN A 356 -5.70 0.01 15.58
C ASN A 356 -6.34 1.34 16.00
N MET A 357 -7.68 1.34 16.11
CA MET A 357 -8.49 2.52 16.39
C MET A 357 -8.32 3.07 17.80
N SER A 358 -7.80 2.28 18.76
CA SER A 358 -7.52 2.78 20.10
C SER A 358 -6.52 3.93 20.11
N VAL A 359 -5.64 3.99 19.09
CA VAL A 359 -4.69 5.10 18.90
C VAL A 359 -5.37 6.38 18.43
N TRP A 360 -6.50 6.29 17.71
CA TRP A 360 -7.16 7.49 17.14
C TRP A 360 -7.71 8.44 18.21
N GLU A 361 -8.08 7.89 19.37
CA GLU A 361 -8.62 8.65 20.50
C GLU A 361 -7.53 9.21 21.43
N ASP A 362 -6.30 8.69 21.33
CA ASP A 362 -5.17 9.17 22.13
C ASP A 362 -4.66 10.53 21.64
N LYS A 363 -5.14 11.59 22.26
CA LYS A 363 -4.74 12.96 21.90
C LYS A 363 -3.31 13.31 22.24
N GLU A 364 -2.65 12.60 23.15
CA GLU A 364 -1.24 12.80 23.42
C GLU A 364 -0.38 12.35 22.24
N VAL A 365 -0.83 11.34 21.51
CA VAL A 365 -0.23 10.85 20.27
C VAL A 365 -0.72 11.66 19.07
N THR A 366 -2.04 11.65 18.82
CA THR A 366 -2.63 12.15 17.58
C THR A 366 -2.55 13.67 17.42
N HIS A 367 -2.55 14.42 18.54
CA HIS A 367 -2.46 15.88 18.55
C HIS A 367 -1.12 16.39 19.11
N ASN A 368 -0.09 15.54 19.15
CA ASN A 368 1.24 15.93 19.61
C ASN A 368 1.81 17.06 18.74
N PRO A 369 2.00 18.28 19.30
CA PRO A 369 2.49 19.42 18.50
C PRO A 369 3.95 19.28 18.08
N LYS A 370 4.68 18.27 18.61
CA LYS A 370 6.06 17.98 18.20
C LYS A 370 6.11 17.03 17.00
N ASN A 371 5.03 16.28 16.73
CA ASN A 371 4.96 15.38 15.59
C ASN A 371 5.14 16.17 14.29
N ARG A 372 5.93 15.64 13.33
CA ARG A 372 6.28 16.34 12.08
C ARG A 372 5.07 16.54 11.16
N PHE A 373 4.14 15.59 11.17
CA PHE A 373 2.92 15.65 10.37
C PHE A 373 1.96 16.71 10.93
N ASN A 374 1.73 16.74 12.25
CA ASN A 374 0.91 17.76 12.89
C ASN A 374 1.46 19.20 12.72
N LYS A 375 2.77 19.34 12.51
CA LYS A 375 3.38 20.66 12.23
C LYS A 375 3.18 21.09 10.78
N TYR A 376 3.07 20.14 9.87
CA TYR A 376 3.01 20.42 8.45
C TYR A 376 1.62 20.86 8.00
N PHE A 377 0.57 20.16 8.45
CA PHE A 377 -0.81 20.40 8.04
C PHE A 377 -1.52 21.43 8.92
N GLN A 378 -2.47 22.18 8.33
CA GLN A 378 -3.29 23.15 9.05
C GLN A 378 -4.36 22.49 9.92
N THR A 379 -4.83 21.32 9.51
CA THR A 379 -5.86 20.53 10.18
C THR A 379 -5.27 19.20 10.64
N ASN A 380 -5.85 18.61 11.66
CA ASN A 380 -5.39 17.32 12.18
C ASN A 380 -6.04 16.17 11.41
N LEU A 381 -5.25 15.18 10.98
CA LEU A 381 -5.74 14.01 10.26
C LEU A 381 -6.78 13.23 11.08
N PHE A 382 -6.54 13.04 12.38
CA PHE A 382 -7.44 12.25 13.23
C PHE A 382 -8.78 12.93 13.51
N ASP A 383 -8.87 14.27 13.38
CA ASP A 383 -10.16 14.95 13.42
C ASP A 383 -11.03 14.62 12.20
N VAL A 384 -10.39 14.22 11.08
CA VAL A 384 -11.09 13.69 9.90
C VAL A 384 -11.40 12.21 10.07
N LEU A 385 -10.42 11.38 10.46
CA LEU A 385 -10.59 9.94 10.62
C LEU A 385 -11.68 9.59 11.64
N ASN A 386 -11.75 10.34 12.74
CA ASN A 386 -12.79 10.17 13.76
C ASN A 386 -14.22 10.46 13.25
N GLN A 387 -14.38 11.15 12.10
CA GLN A 387 -15.67 11.31 11.45
C GLN A 387 -16.08 10.05 10.65
N TYR A 388 -15.10 9.21 10.30
CA TYR A 388 -15.32 8.00 9.51
C TYR A 388 -15.57 6.74 10.34
N GLN A 389 -15.42 6.79 11.66
CA GLN A 389 -15.38 5.62 12.59
C GLN A 389 -16.49 4.58 12.42
N GLY A 390 -17.40 4.60 11.66
CA GLY A 390 -18.40 3.56 11.38
C GLY A 390 -18.66 3.40 9.89
N ASP A 391 -18.03 4.27 9.07
CA ASP A 391 -18.39 4.44 7.68
C ASP A 391 -17.19 4.17 6.74
N ILE A 392 -16.17 3.41 7.22
CA ILE A 392 -15.07 2.92 6.39
C ILE A 392 -15.56 1.68 5.67
N GLY A 393 -15.81 1.83 4.39
CA GLY A 393 -16.32 0.76 3.54
C GLY A 393 -15.25 -0.23 3.13
N HIS A 394 -15.72 -1.34 2.58
CA HIS A 394 -14.93 -2.39 1.96
C HIS A 394 -15.11 -2.30 0.45
N PHE A 395 -14.03 -2.44 -0.32
CA PHE A 395 -14.09 -2.57 -1.77
C PHE A 395 -13.72 -4.01 -2.14
N GLU A 396 -14.72 -4.83 -2.42
CA GLU A 396 -14.57 -6.28 -2.59
C GLU A 396 -13.63 -6.66 -3.73
N SER A 397 -13.49 -5.81 -4.76
CA SER A 397 -12.56 -6.04 -5.87
C SER A 397 -11.14 -6.35 -5.40
N PHE A 398 -10.68 -5.75 -4.29
CA PHE A 398 -9.34 -6.01 -3.75
C PHE A 398 -9.11 -7.46 -3.29
N THR A 399 -10.16 -8.26 -3.16
CA THR A 399 -10.06 -9.67 -2.77
C THR A 399 -10.19 -10.64 -3.94
N ASN A 400 -10.50 -10.16 -5.15
CA ASN A 400 -10.67 -11.02 -6.32
C ASN A 400 -9.30 -11.50 -6.85
N PRO A 401 -9.14 -12.80 -7.15
CA PRO A 401 -7.89 -13.34 -7.67
C PRO A 401 -7.47 -12.78 -9.04
N ASN A 402 -8.41 -12.24 -9.83
CA ASN A 402 -8.12 -11.64 -11.13
C ASN A 402 -7.91 -10.11 -11.05
N LEU A 403 -7.80 -9.55 -9.84
CA LEU A 403 -7.55 -8.11 -9.68
C LEU A 403 -6.26 -7.65 -10.37
N PRO A 404 -5.12 -8.38 -10.29
CA PRO A 404 -3.88 -7.92 -10.93
C PRO A 404 -4.02 -7.72 -12.45
N GLU A 405 -4.78 -8.57 -13.13
CA GLU A 405 -5.04 -8.45 -14.57
C GLU A 405 -5.96 -7.28 -14.90
N VAL A 406 -6.97 -7.04 -14.04
CA VAL A 406 -7.86 -5.88 -14.18
C VAL A 406 -7.09 -4.59 -13.94
N ASP A 407 -6.31 -4.52 -12.87
CA ASP A 407 -5.46 -3.36 -12.52
C ASP A 407 -4.48 -3.03 -13.67
N ASP A 408 -3.80 -4.04 -14.22
CA ASP A 408 -2.90 -3.85 -15.37
C ASP A 408 -3.65 -3.28 -16.60
N GLN A 409 -4.80 -3.83 -16.97
CA GLN A 409 -5.59 -3.33 -18.08
C GLN A 409 -6.07 -1.89 -17.85
N MET A 410 -6.55 -1.57 -16.65
CA MET A 410 -7.06 -0.24 -16.33
C MET A 410 -5.95 0.80 -16.33
N THR A 411 -4.82 0.53 -15.67
CA THR A 411 -3.74 1.50 -15.46
C THR A 411 -2.78 1.62 -16.64
N THR A 412 -2.62 0.58 -17.48
CA THR A 412 -1.72 0.66 -18.64
C THR A 412 -2.40 1.10 -19.92
N VAL A 413 -3.74 0.92 -20.04
CA VAL A 413 -4.49 1.20 -21.27
C VAL A 413 -5.69 2.10 -21.03
N THR A 414 -6.62 1.66 -20.18
CA THR A 414 -7.99 2.22 -20.16
C THR A 414 -8.01 3.68 -19.68
N TYR A 415 -7.30 4.00 -18.61
CA TYR A 415 -7.25 5.39 -18.08
C TYR A 415 -6.57 6.35 -19.06
N THR A 416 -5.53 5.91 -19.77
CA THR A 416 -4.90 6.72 -20.83
C THR A 416 -5.90 6.99 -21.97
N GLU A 417 -6.67 5.99 -22.41
CA GLU A 417 -7.70 6.20 -23.44
C GLU A 417 -8.76 7.22 -22.99
N ILE A 418 -9.21 7.15 -21.73
CA ILE A 418 -10.22 8.06 -21.18
C ILE A 418 -9.66 9.48 -21.00
N PHE A 419 -8.56 9.61 -20.24
CA PHE A 419 -8.10 10.90 -19.72
C PHE A 419 -7.10 11.63 -20.62
N GLU A 420 -6.38 10.93 -21.51
CA GLU A 420 -5.44 11.56 -22.44
C GLU A 420 -5.96 11.57 -23.87
N ASN A 421 -6.58 10.47 -24.32
CA ASN A 421 -7.08 10.35 -25.70
C ASN A 421 -8.53 10.82 -25.87
N GLY A 422 -9.24 11.08 -24.76
CA GLY A 422 -10.62 11.59 -24.77
C GLY A 422 -11.64 10.58 -25.29
N VAL A 423 -11.35 9.29 -25.20
CA VAL A 423 -12.33 8.24 -25.51
C VAL A 423 -13.43 8.30 -24.45
N PRO A 424 -14.72 8.26 -24.83
CA PRO A 424 -15.80 8.22 -23.85
C PRO A 424 -15.62 7.04 -22.89
N ALA A 425 -15.76 7.27 -21.59
CA ALA A 425 -15.51 6.28 -20.53
C ALA A 425 -16.22 4.95 -20.81
N LYS A 426 -17.52 5.00 -21.13
CA LYS A 426 -18.27 3.81 -21.51
C LYS A 426 -17.63 2.99 -22.65
N ALA A 427 -17.13 3.65 -23.68
CA ALA A 427 -16.55 2.96 -24.84
C ALA A 427 -15.19 2.32 -24.50
N ALA A 428 -14.37 3.01 -23.70
CA ALA A 428 -13.09 2.47 -23.22
C ALA A 428 -13.31 1.27 -22.30
N LEU A 429 -14.29 1.35 -21.39
CA LEU A 429 -14.63 0.26 -20.47
C LEU A 429 -15.25 -0.94 -21.18
N ASP A 430 -16.08 -0.75 -22.23
CA ASP A 430 -16.59 -1.85 -23.04
C ASP A 430 -15.47 -2.60 -23.78
N GLN A 431 -14.43 -1.86 -24.21
CA GLN A 431 -13.25 -2.48 -24.82
C GLN A 431 -12.44 -3.23 -23.77
N ALA A 432 -12.19 -2.62 -22.61
CA ALA A 432 -11.48 -3.25 -21.49
C ALA A 432 -12.17 -4.55 -21.03
N GLN A 433 -13.50 -4.53 -20.89
CA GLN A 433 -14.29 -5.71 -20.57
C GLN A 433 -14.05 -6.86 -21.57
N SER A 434 -14.14 -6.55 -22.87
CA SER A 434 -13.92 -7.55 -23.92
C SER A 434 -12.48 -8.10 -23.93
N ASP A 435 -11.49 -7.25 -23.67
CA ASP A 435 -10.09 -7.67 -23.66
C ASP A 435 -9.80 -8.57 -22.46
N LEU A 436 -10.32 -8.21 -21.27
CA LEU A 436 -10.19 -8.99 -20.04
C LEU A 436 -10.93 -10.33 -20.11
N GLU A 437 -12.18 -10.37 -20.67
CA GLU A 437 -12.90 -11.63 -20.89
C GLU A 437 -12.11 -12.58 -21.79
N ASN A 438 -11.50 -12.06 -22.87
CA ASN A 438 -10.66 -12.85 -23.76
C ASN A 438 -9.37 -13.36 -23.06
N GLN A 439 -8.74 -12.53 -22.24
CA GLN A 439 -7.52 -12.86 -21.52
C GLN A 439 -7.76 -13.92 -20.45
N LEU A 440 -8.83 -13.79 -19.69
CA LEU A 440 -9.19 -14.67 -18.57
C LEU A 440 -9.99 -15.91 -19.01
N GLY A 441 -10.49 -15.95 -20.26
CA GLY A 441 -11.25 -17.07 -20.80
C GLY A 441 -12.69 -17.15 -20.24
N GLN A 442 -13.24 -16.01 -19.90
CA GLN A 442 -14.61 -15.83 -19.36
C GLN A 442 -15.65 -15.62 -20.46
#